data_ed797e991454af6f59d37e58a973b03f
#
_entry.id   ed797e991454af6f59d37e58a973b03f
#
_cell.length_a   1.000
_cell.length_b   1.000
_cell.length_c   1.000
_cell.angle_alpha   90.00
_cell.angle_beta   90.00
_cell.angle_gamma   90.00
#
_symmetry.space_group_name_H-M   'P 1'
#
loop_
_entity.id
_entity.type
_entity.pdbx_description
1 polymer ?
#
loop_
_entity_poly.entity_id
_entity_poly.type
_entity_poly.pdbx_seq_one_letter_code
_entity_poly.pdbx_strand_id
1 'polypeptide(L)'
;MKLEYINVDCLVIGAGVAGLAVAKELSLSYKNIFIIEKNNGVGEEISSRNSEVIHAGIYYKKGSLKHRLIADGRDRLYQYLRERRIPYLNCGKYVISSSSSETDKLNSIIQNAQDCGVSDIVFDTKQFKKRYPFISVDEAIFSPSTGIIDSHQYMESLKIEFESNGGYVLLNNVLSEINCKNGIFEVLVNDKNTNSEFITRTRVIVNCAGLHAPSIHNLACKQDESFHHRYVKGDYYSYNGKESIDHLIYPIPEQDGLGVHVTMDLGGQIKFGPSAYEVDEIDYQINLSGKGDFTKSIRK
;
A
#
# COMPACT_ATOMS: atom_id res chain seq x y z
N MET A 1 -17.24 15.94 -33.50
CA MET A 1 -18.12 14.80 -33.15
C MET A 1 -18.97 15.19 -31.95
N LYS A 2 -20.20 14.65 -31.86
CA LYS A 2 -21.03 14.85 -30.66
C LYS A 2 -20.52 13.91 -29.59
N LEU A 3 -20.11 14.44 -28.42
CA LEU A 3 -19.66 13.61 -27.30
C LEU A 3 -20.77 12.68 -26.84
N GLU A 4 -20.43 11.43 -26.58
CA GLU A 4 -21.33 10.46 -25.98
C GLU A 4 -21.46 10.70 -24.46
N TYR A 5 -22.66 10.53 -23.91
CA TYR A 5 -22.93 10.67 -22.48
C TYR A 5 -23.31 9.32 -21.89
N ILE A 6 -22.56 8.89 -20.87
CA ILE A 6 -22.78 7.63 -20.17
C ILE A 6 -23.17 7.94 -18.71
N ASN A 7 -24.35 7.51 -18.30
CA ASN A 7 -24.79 7.67 -16.90
C ASN A 7 -24.35 6.48 -16.08
N VAL A 8 -23.67 6.74 -14.95
CA VAL A 8 -23.23 5.71 -14.00
C VAL A 8 -23.68 6.07 -12.59
N ASP A 9 -23.93 5.06 -11.75
CA ASP A 9 -24.32 5.27 -10.36
C ASP A 9 -23.14 5.80 -9.54
N CYS A 10 -21.95 5.29 -9.79
CA CYS A 10 -20.73 5.70 -9.13
C CYS A 10 -19.54 5.60 -10.09
N LEU A 11 -18.62 6.56 -9.98
CA LEU A 11 -17.36 6.59 -10.71
C LEU A 11 -16.19 6.48 -9.72
N VAL A 12 -15.37 5.45 -9.85
CA VAL A 12 -14.13 5.28 -9.09
C VAL A 12 -12.95 5.66 -9.97
N ILE A 13 -12.04 6.48 -9.47
CA ILE A 13 -10.87 6.93 -10.22
C ILE A 13 -9.62 6.25 -9.67
N GLY A 14 -8.99 5.41 -10.53
CA GLY A 14 -7.81 4.60 -10.23
C GLY A 14 -8.15 3.15 -9.89
N ALA A 15 -7.50 2.21 -10.61
CA ALA A 15 -7.61 0.76 -10.42
C ALA A 15 -6.42 0.18 -9.62
N GLY A 16 -5.90 0.93 -8.65
CA GLY A 16 -5.02 0.40 -7.62
C GLY A 16 -5.80 -0.39 -6.57
N VAL A 17 -5.11 -0.99 -5.61
CA VAL A 17 -5.72 -1.83 -4.56
C VAL A 17 -6.87 -1.14 -3.83
N ALA A 18 -6.74 0.17 -3.54
CA ALA A 18 -7.79 0.93 -2.86
C ALA A 18 -9.04 1.10 -3.74
N GLY A 19 -8.86 1.46 -5.02
CA GLY A 19 -9.97 1.62 -5.96
C GLY A 19 -10.73 0.32 -6.22
N LEU A 20 -10.00 -0.78 -6.42
CA LEU A 20 -10.58 -2.10 -6.62
C LEU A 20 -11.36 -2.58 -5.37
N ALA A 21 -10.78 -2.40 -4.17
CA ALA A 21 -11.45 -2.79 -2.93
C ALA A 21 -12.73 -1.97 -2.68
N VAL A 22 -12.67 -0.65 -2.89
CA VAL A 22 -13.84 0.23 -2.73
C VAL A 22 -14.90 -0.10 -3.78
N ALA A 23 -14.53 -0.24 -5.05
CA ALA A 23 -15.46 -0.54 -6.13
C ALA A 23 -16.16 -1.91 -5.92
N LYS A 24 -15.41 -2.92 -5.49
CA LYS A 24 -15.96 -4.24 -5.13
C LYS A 24 -17.02 -4.11 -4.04
N GLU A 25 -16.79 -3.37 -2.96
CA GLU A 25 -17.80 -3.18 -1.91
C GLU A 25 -19.00 -2.36 -2.40
N LEU A 26 -18.77 -1.30 -3.18
CA LEU A 26 -19.85 -0.49 -3.74
C LEU A 26 -20.73 -1.29 -4.71
N SER A 27 -20.17 -2.25 -5.45
CA SER A 27 -20.94 -3.09 -6.39
C SER A 27 -22.00 -3.98 -5.74
N LEU A 28 -21.99 -4.12 -4.42
CA LEU A 28 -23.05 -4.78 -3.67
C LEU A 28 -24.31 -3.90 -3.55
N SER A 29 -24.18 -2.59 -3.72
CA SER A 29 -25.27 -1.61 -3.53
C SER A 29 -25.60 -0.82 -4.79
N TYR A 30 -24.65 -0.59 -5.66
CA TYR A 30 -24.79 0.12 -6.93
C TYR A 30 -24.62 -0.86 -8.09
N LYS A 31 -25.38 -0.68 -9.18
CA LYS A 31 -25.35 -1.64 -10.32
C LYS A 31 -24.45 -1.19 -11.47
N ASN A 32 -24.34 0.10 -11.68
CA ASN A 32 -23.62 0.67 -12.82
C ASN A 32 -22.43 1.48 -12.31
N ILE A 33 -21.32 0.79 -12.02
CA ILE A 33 -20.09 1.39 -11.51
C ILE A 33 -18.98 1.26 -12.54
N PHE A 34 -18.31 2.39 -12.82
CA PHE A 34 -17.10 2.40 -13.62
C PHE A 34 -15.89 2.69 -12.75
N ILE A 35 -14.80 1.95 -13.00
CA ILE A 35 -13.44 2.34 -12.60
C ILE A 35 -12.74 2.90 -13.82
N ILE A 36 -12.20 4.12 -13.73
CA ILE A 36 -11.35 4.71 -14.77
C ILE A 36 -9.89 4.54 -14.35
N GLU A 37 -9.09 3.90 -15.21
CA GLU A 37 -7.65 3.68 -15.00
C GLU A 37 -6.86 4.18 -16.21
N LYS A 38 -5.85 5.02 -15.94
CA LYS A 38 -5.02 5.65 -16.97
C LYS A 38 -4.05 4.69 -17.65
N ASN A 39 -3.65 3.61 -16.96
CA ASN A 39 -2.72 2.60 -17.42
C ASN A 39 -3.44 1.44 -18.12
N ASN A 40 -2.66 0.55 -18.73
CA ASN A 40 -3.21 -0.59 -19.46
C ASN A 40 -3.48 -1.82 -18.58
N GLY A 41 -3.14 -1.76 -17.30
CA GLY A 41 -3.36 -2.79 -16.29
C GLY A 41 -3.75 -2.21 -14.93
N VAL A 42 -4.28 -3.07 -14.07
CA VAL A 42 -4.60 -2.70 -12.69
C VAL A 42 -3.34 -2.67 -11.83
N GLY A 43 -3.29 -1.74 -10.88
CA GLY A 43 -2.22 -1.69 -9.88
C GLY A 43 -0.84 -1.27 -10.37
N GLU A 44 -0.69 -0.71 -11.56
CA GLU A 44 0.63 -0.43 -12.18
C GLU A 44 1.43 0.71 -11.52
N GLU A 45 0.85 1.43 -10.58
CA GLU A 45 1.52 2.47 -9.79
C GLU A 45 2.03 1.92 -8.43
N ILE A 46 1.79 2.62 -7.34
CA ILE A 46 2.27 2.25 -5.99
C ILE A 46 1.73 0.90 -5.49
N SER A 47 0.62 0.40 -6.03
CA SER A 47 0.06 -0.89 -5.63
C SER A 47 0.92 -2.09 -6.04
N SER A 48 1.81 -1.95 -7.03
CA SER A 48 2.84 -2.94 -7.40
C SER A 48 4.26 -2.52 -6.99
N ARG A 49 4.41 -1.39 -6.29
CA ARG A 49 5.70 -0.86 -5.85
C ARG A 49 5.71 -0.68 -4.33
N ASN A 50 5.59 -1.80 -3.63
CA ASN A 50 5.54 -1.86 -2.18
C ASN A 50 6.23 -3.15 -1.69
N SER A 51 6.36 -3.30 -0.39
CA SER A 51 6.99 -4.48 0.23
C SER A 51 6.01 -5.62 0.51
N GLU A 52 4.76 -5.52 0.07
CA GLU A 52 3.69 -6.52 0.20
C GLU A 52 3.42 -7.00 1.64
N VAL A 53 3.74 -6.17 2.62
CA VAL A 53 3.63 -6.51 4.04
C VAL A 53 2.20 -6.35 4.54
N ILE A 54 1.65 -7.41 5.13
CA ILE A 54 0.44 -7.36 5.94
C ILE A 54 0.84 -6.89 7.34
N HIS A 55 0.62 -5.61 7.63
CA HIS A 55 1.02 -5.01 8.89
C HIS A 55 0.13 -5.41 10.06
N ALA A 56 0.73 -5.73 11.20
CA ALA A 56 0.00 -6.01 12.44
C ALA A 56 -0.61 -4.76 13.10
N GLY A 57 -0.07 -3.57 12.84
CA GLY A 57 -0.58 -2.32 13.41
C GLY A 57 0.17 -1.79 14.63
N ILE A 58 1.38 -2.30 14.90
CA ILE A 58 2.13 -2.03 16.13
C ILE A 58 2.69 -0.61 16.27
N TYR A 59 2.73 0.17 15.19
CA TYR A 59 3.33 1.52 15.18
C TYR A 59 2.33 2.67 15.08
N TYR A 60 1.04 2.38 14.89
CA TYR A 60 0.06 3.42 14.63
C TYR A 60 -0.35 4.15 15.90
N LYS A 61 -0.47 5.48 15.79
CA LYS A 61 -0.89 6.33 16.90
C LYS A 61 -2.30 5.94 17.36
N LYS A 62 -2.46 5.66 18.65
CA LYS A 62 -3.76 5.35 19.28
C LYS A 62 -4.81 6.42 18.93
N GLY A 63 -6.01 5.98 18.57
CA GLY A 63 -7.11 6.85 18.16
C GLY A 63 -7.08 7.35 16.72
N SER A 64 -5.97 7.15 15.96
CA SER A 64 -5.92 7.49 14.54
C SER A 64 -6.82 6.56 13.71
N LEU A 65 -7.22 7.00 12.51
CA LEU A 65 -8.00 6.16 11.60
C LEU A 65 -7.24 4.86 11.24
N LYS A 66 -5.93 4.95 11.02
CA LYS A 66 -5.08 3.77 10.78
C LYS A 66 -5.17 2.78 11.93
N HIS A 67 -5.03 3.24 13.19
CA HIS A 67 -5.17 2.40 14.37
C HIS A 67 -6.54 1.70 14.41
N ARG A 68 -7.63 2.46 14.21
CA ARG A 68 -9.00 1.93 14.29
C ARG A 68 -9.32 0.87 13.23
N LEU A 69 -8.69 0.95 12.07
CA LEU A 69 -8.98 0.08 10.93
C LEU A 69 -8.00 -1.09 10.78
N ILE A 70 -6.80 -1.02 11.38
CA ILE A 70 -5.72 -1.96 11.03
C ILE A 70 -5.99 -3.38 11.52
N ALA A 71 -6.44 -3.55 12.78
CA ALA A 71 -6.63 -4.89 13.36
C ALA A 71 -7.75 -5.65 12.63
N ASP A 72 -8.93 -5.03 12.50
CA ASP A 72 -10.05 -5.60 11.75
C ASP A 72 -9.70 -5.80 10.27
N GLY A 73 -9.05 -4.82 9.65
CA GLY A 73 -8.62 -4.89 8.25
C GLY A 73 -7.61 -6.02 7.99
N ARG A 74 -6.65 -6.23 8.88
CA ARG A 74 -5.70 -7.35 8.82
C ARG A 74 -6.43 -8.69 8.88
N ASP A 75 -7.31 -8.86 9.85
CA ASP A 75 -8.01 -10.12 10.08
C ASP A 75 -8.95 -10.47 8.92
N ARG A 76 -9.68 -9.47 8.40
CA ARG A 76 -10.48 -9.58 7.17
C ARG A 76 -9.62 -9.91 5.95
N LEU A 77 -8.44 -9.30 5.82
CA LEU A 77 -7.54 -9.59 4.73
C LEU A 77 -7.07 -11.05 4.78
N TYR A 78 -6.59 -11.55 5.93
CA TYR A 78 -6.21 -12.95 6.06
C TYR A 78 -7.38 -13.91 5.80
N GLN A 79 -8.59 -13.56 6.21
CA GLN A 79 -9.78 -14.34 5.89
C GLN A 79 -10.03 -14.38 4.38
N TYR A 80 -10.03 -13.23 3.73
CA TYR A 80 -10.22 -13.11 2.29
C TYR A 80 -9.17 -13.91 1.50
N LEU A 81 -7.91 -13.82 1.89
CA LEU A 81 -6.82 -14.54 1.24
C LEU A 81 -7.02 -16.06 1.31
N ARG A 82 -7.44 -16.58 2.47
CA ARG A 82 -7.76 -18.00 2.65
C ARG A 82 -8.94 -18.43 1.78
N GLU A 83 -10.03 -17.67 1.80
CA GLU A 83 -11.26 -17.98 1.05
C GLU A 83 -11.03 -17.98 -0.46
N ARG A 84 -10.18 -17.06 -0.95
CA ARG A 84 -9.86 -16.91 -2.38
C ARG A 84 -8.62 -17.69 -2.81
N ARG A 85 -7.95 -18.39 -1.87
CA ARG A 85 -6.71 -19.14 -2.12
C ARG A 85 -5.60 -18.26 -2.72
N ILE A 86 -5.53 -17.01 -2.29
CA ILE A 86 -4.47 -16.08 -2.69
C ILE A 86 -3.23 -16.39 -1.87
N PRO A 87 -2.02 -16.50 -2.48
CA PRO A 87 -0.81 -16.79 -1.77
C PRO A 87 -0.47 -15.71 -0.73
N TYR A 88 -0.13 -16.13 0.45
CA TYR A 88 0.40 -15.32 1.53
C TYR A 88 1.28 -16.16 2.46
N LEU A 89 2.12 -15.50 3.23
CA LEU A 89 2.92 -16.13 4.27
C LEU A 89 2.80 -15.32 5.56
N ASN A 90 2.31 -15.94 6.62
CA ASN A 90 2.32 -15.36 7.96
C ASN A 90 3.69 -15.59 8.61
N CYS A 91 4.71 -14.88 8.11
CA CYS A 91 6.09 -15.05 8.50
C CYS A 91 6.46 -14.41 9.83
N GLY A 92 5.62 -13.51 10.35
CA GLY A 92 5.96 -12.71 11.52
C GLY A 92 7.02 -11.64 11.24
N LYS A 93 7.24 -10.78 12.23
CA LYS A 93 8.20 -9.68 12.16
C LYS A 93 8.92 -9.51 13.48
N TYR A 94 10.22 -9.41 13.43
CA TYR A 94 11.04 -8.92 14.53
C TYR A 94 11.23 -7.41 14.45
N VAL A 95 11.21 -6.74 15.60
CA VAL A 95 11.73 -5.38 15.75
C VAL A 95 12.91 -5.46 16.70
N ILE A 96 14.06 -4.97 16.25
CA ILE A 96 15.34 -5.16 16.93
C ILE A 96 15.93 -3.84 17.42
N SER A 97 16.59 -3.88 18.58
CA SER A 97 17.44 -2.78 19.08
C SER A 97 18.91 -3.12 18.91
N SER A 98 19.72 -2.10 18.68
CA SER A 98 21.17 -2.20 18.58
C SER A 98 21.90 -1.85 19.88
N SER A 99 21.18 -1.37 20.88
CA SER A 99 21.73 -0.99 22.20
C SER A 99 20.69 -1.10 23.31
N SER A 100 21.16 -1.31 24.54
CA SER A 100 20.31 -1.34 25.74
C SER A 100 19.61 -0.02 26.03
N SER A 101 20.14 1.10 25.54
CA SER A 101 19.48 2.41 25.66
C SER A 101 18.17 2.51 24.86
N GLU A 102 17.88 1.55 24.00
CA GLU A 102 16.68 1.50 23.17
C GLU A 102 15.59 0.58 23.72
N THR A 103 15.83 -0.13 24.83
CA THR A 103 14.85 -1.03 25.46
C THR A 103 13.53 -0.34 25.78
N ASP A 104 13.57 0.92 26.24
CA ASP A 104 12.36 1.71 26.54
C ASP A 104 11.53 1.97 25.28
N LYS A 105 12.17 2.12 24.11
CA LYS A 105 11.46 2.25 22.83
C LYS A 105 10.75 0.95 22.45
N LEU A 106 11.38 -0.21 22.67
CA LEU A 106 10.74 -1.52 22.44
C LEU A 106 9.54 -1.71 23.38
N ASN A 107 9.67 -1.37 24.67
CA ASN A 107 8.56 -1.39 25.62
C ASN A 107 7.42 -0.48 25.15
N SER A 108 7.73 0.71 24.67
CA SER A 108 6.73 1.64 24.12
C SER A 108 6.01 1.08 22.90
N ILE A 109 6.71 0.34 22.02
CA ILE A 109 6.10 -0.34 20.87
C ILE A 109 5.15 -1.44 21.33
N ILE A 110 5.54 -2.25 22.33
CA ILE A 110 4.67 -3.29 22.89
C ILE A 110 3.42 -2.67 23.51
N GLN A 111 3.57 -1.63 24.30
CA GLN A 111 2.43 -0.93 24.92
C GLN A 111 1.49 -0.34 23.88
N ASN A 112 2.04 0.32 22.86
CA ASN A 112 1.24 0.85 21.75
C ASN A 112 0.51 -0.26 20.97
N ALA A 113 1.17 -1.39 20.74
CA ALA A 113 0.58 -2.56 20.09
C ALA A 113 -0.62 -3.09 20.90
N GLN A 114 -0.46 -3.28 22.21
CA GLN A 114 -1.53 -3.72 23.11
C GLN A 114 -2.70 -2.73 23.11
N ASP A 115 -2.40 -1.44 23.17
CA ASP A 115 -3.40 -0.36 23.08
C ASP A 115 -4.15 -0.36 21.73
N CYS A 116 -3.53 -0.91 20.68
CA CYS A 116 -4.10 -1.10 19.34
C CYS A 116 -4.77 -2.47 19.14
N GLY A 117 -4.93 -3.27 20.20
CA GLY A 117 -5.56 -4.59 20.13
C GLY A 117 -4.65 -5.69 19.56
N VAL A 118 -3.34 -5.44 19.46
CA VAL A 118 -2.32 -6.43 19.05
C VAL A 118 -1.65 -6.96 20.32
N SER A 119 -2.19 -8.05 20.88
CA SER A 119 -1.77 -8.59 22.18
C SER A 119 -0.71 -9.70 22.06
N ASP A 120 -0.38 -10.15 20.86
CA ASP A 120 0.49 -11.29 20.59
C ASP A 120 1.98 -10.91 20.42
N ILE A 121 2.34 -9.64 20.63
CA ILE A 121 3.72 -9.16 20.57
C ILE A 121 4.46 -9.44 21.89
N VAL A 122 5.67 -10.02 21.79
CA VAL A 122 6.46 -10.44 22.95
C VAL A 122 7.95 -10.16 22.76
N PHE A 123 8.70 -10.05 23.87
CA PHE A 123 10.16 -10.12 23.80
C PHE A 123 10.59 -11.54 23.43
N ASP A 124 11.47 -11.67 22.43
CA ASP A 124 11.94 -12.96 21.91
C ASP A 124 13.43 -12.93 21.51
N THR A 125 14.22 -12.16 22.25
CA THR A 125 15.66 -11.97 21.99
C THR A 125 16.44 -13.27 21.91
N LYS A 126 16.12 -14.22 22.80
CA LYS A 126 16.84 -15.49 22.85
C LYS A 126 16.65 -16.32 21.58
N GLN A 127 15.44 -16.42 21.09
CA GLN A 127 15.15 -17.16 19.85
C GLN A 127 15.71 -16.44 18.65
N PHE A 128 15.62 -15.11 18.62
CA PHE A 128 16.21 -14.29 17.55
C PHE A 128 17.71 -14.56 17.43
N LYS A 129 18.47 -14.43 18.52
CA LYS A 129 19.94 -14.67 18.54
C LYS A 129 20.30 -16.10 18.14
N LYS A 130 19.49 -17.10 18.51
CA LYS A 130 19.68 -18.49 18.11
C LYS A 130 19.44 -18.68 16.62
N ARG A 131 18.42 -18.03 16.06
CA ARG A 131 18.01 -18.19 14.66
C ARG A 131 18.89 -17.39 13.70
N TYR A 132 19.29 -16.19 14.09
CA TYR A 132 20.08 -15.26 13.30
C TYR A 132 21.39 -14.86 14.01
N PRO A 133 22.32 -15.82 14.25
CA PRO A 133 23.54 -15.55 15.01
C PRO A 133 24.50 -14.59 14.30
N PHE A 134 24.24 -14.31 13.02
CA PHE A 134 25.00 -13.38 12.19
C PHE A 134 24.46 -11.94 12.26
N ILE A 135 23.34 -11.69 12.95
CA ILE A 135 22.78 -10.36 13.19
C ILE A 135 23.05 -9.94 14.63
N SER A 136 23.79 -8.86 14.81
CA SER A 136 24.07 -8.31 16.14
C SER A 136 22.88 -7.51 16.64
N VAL A 137 22.35 -7.92 17.80
CA VAL A 137 21.23 -7.20 18.45
C VAL A 137 21.42 -7.22 19.95
N ASP A 138 20.90 -6.18 20.62
CA ASP A 138 20.78 -6.20 22.08
C ASP A 138 19.48 -6.91 22.49
N GLU A 139 18.36 -6.41 22.04
CA GLU A 139 17.05 -7.01 22.27
C GLU A 139 16.20 -7.11 20.99
N ALA A 140 15.22 -8.00 21.01
CA ALA A 140 14.27 -8.20 19.93
C ALA A 140 12.85 -8.48 20.47
N ILE A 141 11.85 -7.88 19.85
CA ILE A 141 10.44 -8.23 20.04
C ILE A 141 9.89 -8.88 18.78
N PHE A 142 8.97 -9.82 18.95
CA PHE A 142 8.34 -10.57 17.86
C PHE A 142 6.85 -10.27 17.75
N SER A 143 6.41 -9.96 16.53
CA SER A 143 5.01 -9.73 16.15
C SER A 143 4.57 -10.84 15.19
N PRO A 144 3.91 -11.91 15.66
CA PRO A 144 3.58 -13.08 14.84
C PRO A 144 2.48 -12.80 13.82
N SER A 145 1.62 -11.82 14.03
CA SER A 145 0.49 -11.52 13.14
C SER A 145 0.87 -10.72 11.88
N THR A 146 2.13 -10.34 11.73
CA THR A 146 2.65 -9.72 10.50
C THR A 146 2.90 -10.80 9.44
N GLY A 147 2.65 -10.48 8.17
CA GLY A 147 2.92 -11.40 7.06
C GLY A 147 3.21 -10.67 5.75
N ILE A 148 3.27 -11.44 4.67
CA ILE A 148 3.40 -10.96 3.29
C ILE A 148 2.36 -11.60 2.39
N ILE A 149 2.01 -10.93 1.29
CA ILE A 149 0.92 -11.29 0.39
C ILE A 149 1.39 -11.21 -1.06
N ASP A 150 0.76 -11.99 -1.96
CA ASP A 150 0.76 -11.70 -3.39
C ASP A 150 -0.25 -10.57 -3.68
N SER A 151 0.25 -9.34 -3.74
CA SER A 151 -0.57 -8.16 -3.98
C SER A 151 -1.21 -8.13 -5.36
N HIS A 152 -0.59 -8.75 -6.37
CA HIS A 152 -1.11 -8.84 -7.73
C HIS A 152 -2.32 -9.78 -7.80
N GLN A 153 -2.20 -10.98 -7.25
CA GLN A 153 -3.32 -11.91 -7.19
C GLN A 153 -4.47 -11.36 -6.31
N TYR A 154 -4.15 -10.62 -5.25
CA TYR A 154 -5.16 -9.94 -4.45
C TYR A 154 -5.94 -8.90 -5.26
N MET A 155 -5.26 -8.03 -6.00
CA MET A 155 -5.91 -7.04 -6.86
C MET A 155 -6.73 -7.68 -7.99
N GLU A 156 -6.21 -8.73 -8.63
CA GLU A 156 -6.95 -9.44 -9.68
C GLU A 156 -8.21 -10.12 -9.13
N SER A 157 -8.15 -10.69 -7.92
CA SER A 157 -9.33 -11.25 -7.25
C SER A 157 -10.38 -10.19 -6.96
N LEU A 158 -9.98 -9.01 -6.48
CA LEU A 158 -10.91 -7.89 -6.24
C LEU A 158 -11.58 -7.43 -7.54
N LYS A 159 -10.80 -7.34 -8.64
CA LYS A 159 -11.30 -6.97 -9.96
C LYS A 159 -12.33 -7.99 -10.48
N ILE A 160 -12.01 -9.27 -10.40
CA ILE A 160 -12.92 -10.35 -10.83
C ILE A 160 -14.25 -10.29 -10.07
N GLU A 161 -14.23 -10.09 -8.75
CA GLU A 161 -15.45 -9.94 -7.96
C GLU A 161 -16.24 -8.70 -8.35
N PHE A 162 -15.57 -7.56 -8.53
CA PHE A 162 -16.20 -6.33 -8.99
C PHE A 162 -16.89 -6.49 -10.34
N GLU A 163 -16.20 -7.07 -11.33
CA GLU A 163 -16.75 -7.32 -12.67
C GLU A 163 -17.87 -8.37 -12.65
N SER A 164 -17.75 -9.40 -11.81
CA SER A 164 -18.82 -10.40 -11.61
C SER A 164 -20.11 -9.80 -11.03
N ASN A 165 -19.99 -8.71 -10.28
CA ASN A 165 -21.13 -7.94 -9.77
C ASN A 165 -21.68 -6.92 -10.80
N GLY A 166 -21.14 -6.89 -12.02
CA GLY A 166 -21.61 -6.03 -13.11
C GLY A 166 -20.90 -4.68 -13.20
N GLY A 167 -19.75 -4.51 -12.51
CA GLY A 167 -18.91 -3.34 -12.65
C GLY A 167 -18.01 -3.40 -13.89
N TYR A 168 -17.47 -2.25 -14.31
CA TYR A 168 -16.60 -2.13 -15.49
C TYR A 168 -15.31 -1.43 -15.16
N VAL A 169 -14.16 -2.05 -15.51
CA VAL A 169 -12.84 -1.43 -15.43
C VAL A 169 -12.43 -0.92 -16.80
N LEU A 170 -12.34 0.40 -16.95
CA LEU A 170 -11.96 1.06 -18.18
C LEU A 170 -10.47 1.39 -18.13
N LEU A 171 -9.66 0.50 -18.71
CA LEU A 171 -8.21 0.65 -18.81
C LEU A 171 -7.82 1.57 -19.97
N ASN A 172 -6.66 2.24 -19.87
CA ASN A 172 -6.19 3.24 -20.83
C ASN A 172 -7.14 4.44 -20.98
N ASN A 173 -7.89 4.75 -19.93
CA ASN A 173 -8.83 5.85 -19.91
C ASN A 173 -8.35 6.95 -18.97
N VAL A 174 -8.16 8.15 -19.49
CA VAL A 174 -7.63 9.30 -18.75
C VAL A 174 -8.71 10.34 -18.56
N LEU A 175 -8.94 10.68 -17.31
CA LEU A 175 -9.81 11.78 -16.94
C LEU A 175 -9.09 13.11 -17.20
N SER A 176 -9.75 14.05 -17.87
CA SER A 176 -9.20 15.38 -18.19
C SER A 176 -9.95 16.54 -17.52
N GLU A 177 -11.26 16.41 -17.34
CA GLU A 177 -12.07 17.45 -16.72
C GLU A 177 -13.13 16.88 -15.78
N ILE A 178 -13.41 17.62 -14.71
CA ILE A 178 -14.55 17.37 -13.82
C ILE A 178 -15.34 18.66 -13.67
N ASN A 179 -16.61 18.64 -14.02
CA ASN A 179 -17.54 19.74 -13.82
C ASN A 179 -18.71 19.25 -12.96
N CYS A 180 -19.10 20.05 -11.96
CA CYS A 180 -20.25 19.75 -11.11
C CYS A 180 -21.35 20.78 -11.35
N LYS A 181 -22.54 20.31 -11.71
CA LYS A 181 -23.72 21.17 -11.89
C LYS A 181 -24.94 20.49 -11.28
N ASN A 182 -25.62 21.20 -10.38
CA ASN A 182 -26.81 20.69 -9.67
C ASN A 182 -26.59 19.32 -8.98
N GLY A 183 -25.39 19.09 -8.41
CA GLY A 183 -25.06 17.84 -7.72
C GLY A 183 -24.78 16.65 -8.64
N ILE A 184 -24.64 16.89 -9.95
CA ILE A 184 -24.22 15.89 -10.94
C ILE A 184 -22.84 16.28 -11.43
N PHE A 185 -21.91 15.32 -11.37
CA PHE A 185 -20.58 15.44 -11.97
C PHE A 185 -20.63 15.01 -13.43
N GLU A 186 -20.09 15.83 -14.29
CA GLU A 186 -19.77 15.52 -15.68
C GLU A 186 -18.26 15.39 -15.79
N VAL A 187 -17.78 14.20 -16.12
CA VAL A 187 -16.37 13.87 -16.19
C VAL A 187 -16.01 13.55 -17.63
N LEU A 188 -15.13 14.37 -18.21
CA LEU A 188 -14.59 14.14 -19.55
C LEU A 188 -13.48 13.08 -19.46
N VAL A 189 -13.64 12.02 -20.22
CA VAL A 189 -12.74 10.87 -20.28
C VAL A 189 -12.22 10.71 -21.70
N ASN A 190 -10.90 10.57 -21.81
CA ASN A 190 -10.20 10.28 -23.05
C ASN A 190 -9.85 8.78 -23.07
N ASP A 191 -10.47 8.03 -23.96
CA ASP A 191 -10.14 6.64 -24.23
C ASP A 191 -8.95 6.56 -25.19
N LYS A 192 -7.79 6.17 -24.68
CA LYS A 192 -6.56 6.02 -25.47
C LYS A 192 -6.60 4.80 -26.42
N ASN A 193 -7.49 3.83 -26.18
CA ASN A 193 -7.59 2.65 -27.03
C ASN A 193 -8.22 2.99 -28.38
N THR A 194 -9.23 3.87 -28.35
CA THR A 194 -10.00 4.27 -29.54
C THR A 194 -9.67 5.70 -30.03
N ASN A 195 -8.87 6.43 -29.24
CA ASN A 195 -8.59 7.86 -29.45
C ASN A 195 -9.87 8.71 -29.54
N SER A 196 -10.84 8.37 -28.70
CA SER A 196 -12.14 9.05 -28.61
C SER A 196 -12.37 9.63 -27.21
N GLU A 197 -13.35 10.51 -27.12
CA GLU A 197 -13.75 11.14 -25.87
C GLU A 197 -15.21 10.84 -25.58
N PHE A 198 -15.54 10.69 -24.29
CA PHE A 198 -16.92 10.58 -23.82
C PHE A 198 -17.08 11.27 -22.46
N ILE A 199 -18.32 11.54 -22.06
CA ILE A 199 -18.62 12.14 -20.76
C ILE A 199 -19.37 11.12 -19.89
N THR A 200 -18.81 10.81 -18.71
CA THR A 200 -19.57 10.09 -17.69
C THR A 200 -20.31 11.08 -16.80
N ARG A 201 -21.57 10.76 -16.47
CA ARG A 201 -22.42 11.50 -15.53
C ARG A 201 -22.68 10.65 -14.30
N THR A 202 -22.42 11.23 -13.13
CA THR A 202 -22.63 10.53 -11.85
C THR A 202 -22.94 11.51 -10.73
N ARG A 203 -23.52 11.01 -9.63
CA ARG A 203 -23.63 11.77 -8.38
C ARG A 203 -22.52 11.45 -7.39
N VAL A 204 -21.75 10.40 -7.62
CA VAL A 204 -20.72 9.93 -6.70
C VAL A 204 -19.42 9.71 -7.46
N ILE A 205 -18.37 10.40 -7.04
CA ILE A 205 -17.00 10.13 -7.47
C ILE A 205 -16.20 9.69 -6.25
N VAL A 206 -15.48 8.60 -6.39
CA VAL A 206 -14.51 8.12 -5.39
C VAL A 206 -13.10 8.28 -5.94
N ASN A 207 -12.33 9.18 -5.33
CA ASN A 207 -10.97 9.45 -5.75
C ASN A 207 -10.00 8.45 -5.10
N CYS A 208 -9.59 7.44 -5.85
CA CYS A 208 -8.61 6.43 -5.48
C CYS A 208 -7.33 6.51 -6.34
N ALA A 209 -7.01 7.69 -6.88
CA ALA A 209 -5.94 7.90 -7.84
C ALA A 209 -4.52 7.90 -7.22
N GLY A 210 -4.33 7.41 -6.01
CA GLY A 210 -3.02 7.24 -5.37
C GLY A 210 -2.21 8.54 -5.36
N LEU A 211 -1.02 8.56 -5.96
CA LEU A 211 -0.16 9.74 -6.03
C LEU A 211 -0.77 10.89 -6.87
N HIS A 212 -1.74 10.60 -7.72
CA HIS A 212 -2.46 11.59 -8.52
C HIS A 212 -3.75 12.10 -7.85
N ALA A 213 -4.09 11.61 -6.64
CA ALA A 213 -5.31 12.01 -5.95
C ALA A 213 -5.45 13.52 -5.72
N PRO A 214 -4.39 14.28 -5.38
CA PRO A 214 -4.48 15.75 -5.29
C PRO A 214 -4.88 16.41 -6.61
N SER A 215 -4.31 15.97 -7.74
CA SER A 215 -4.63 16.50 -9.05
C SER A 215 -6.11 16.28 -9.41
N ILE A 216 -6.64 15.09 -9.11
CA ILE A 216 -8.06 14.78 -9.31
C ILE A 216 -8.95 15.64 -8.40
N HIS A 217 -8.55 15.81 -7.13
CA HIS A 217 -9.28 16.70 -6.20
C HIS A 217 -9.32 18.14 -6.73
N ASN A 218 -8.18 18.69 -7.14
CA ASN A 218 -8.06 20.06 -7.64
C ASN A 218 -8.88 20.28 -8.93
N LEU A 219 -9.07 19.25 -9.76
CA LEU A 219 -9.98 19.32 -10.91
C LEU A 219 -11.44 19.40 -10.48
N ALA A 220 -11.83 18.69 -9.42
CA ALA A 220 -13.21 18.65 -8.94
C ALA A 220 -13.59 19.87 -8.09
N CYS A 221 -12.65 20.38 -7.27
CA CYS A 221 -12.87 21.41 -6.25
C CYS A 221 -12.09 22.69 -6.60
N LYS A 222 -12.47 23.35 -7.69
CA LYS A 222 -11.76 24.52 -8.27
C LYS A 222 -11.65 25.74 -7.34
N GLN A 223 -12.40 25.80 -6.24
CA GLN A 223 -12.49 26.94 -5.33
C GLN A 223 -11.90 26.68 -3.93
N ASP A 224 -11.51 25.42 -3.63
CA ASP A 224 -10.95 25.05 -2.35
C ASP A 224 -9.41 25.16 -2.34
N GLU A 225 -8.82 25.02 -1.16
CA GLU A 225 -7.37 24.91 -1.02
C GLU A 225 -6.84 23.78 -1.89
N SER A 226 -5.81 24.07 -2.68
CA SER A 226 -5.17 23.05 -3.51
C SER A 226 -4.35 22.09 -2.63
N PHE A 227 -4.54 20.79 -2.85
CA PHE A 227 -3.74 19.76 -2.20
C PHE A 227 -2.53 19.42 -3.05
N HIS A 228 -1.41 19.15 -2.37
CA HIS A 228 -0.16 18.73 -2.99
C HIS A 228 0.45 17.57 -2.19
N HIS A 229 1.09 16.64 -2.88
CA HIS A 229 1.89 15.61 -2.24
C HIS A 229 3.35 16.07 -2.13
N ARG A 230 3.99 15.67 -1.03
CA ARG A 230 5.43 15.59 -0.91
C ARG A 230 5.81 14.16 -1.29
N TYR A 231 6.60 13.99 -2.34
CA TYR A 231 6.97 12.67 -2.82
C TYR A 231 8.22 12.17 -2.12
N VAL A 232 8.16 10.94 -1.61
CA VAL A 232 9.30 10.23 -1.02
C VAL A 232 9.45 8.90 -1.74
N LYS A 233 10.61 8.68 -2.32
CA LYS A 233 10.97 7.45 -3.04
C LYS A 233 11.77 6.55 -2.12
N GLY A 234 11.56 5.24 -2.20
CA GLY A 234 12.29 4.23 -1.44
C GLY A 234 12.82 3.13 -2.35
N ASP A 235 14.13 3.03 -2.47
CA ASP A 235 14.78 1.96 -3.24
C ASP A 235 15.07 0.75 -2.36
N TYR A 236 14.86 -0.45 -2.93
CA TYR A 236 15.18 -1.73 -2.30
C TYR A 236 16.25 -2.46 -3.11
N TYR A 237 17.14 -3.16 -2.39
CA TYR A 237 18.23 -3.95 -2.97
C TYR A 237 18.04 -5.42 -2.65
N SER A 238 18.09 -6.28 -3.65
CA SER A 238 18.05 -7.73 -3.49
C SER A 238 19.36 -8.25 -2.87
N TYR A 239 19.24 -9.20 -1.96
CA TYR A 239 20.37 -9.85 -1.31
C TYR A 239 20.62 -11.22 -1.93
N ASN A 240 21.87 -11.46 -2.34
CA ASN A 240 22.32 -12.71 -2.97
C ASN A 240 23.34 -13.47 -2.09
N GLY A 241 23.35 -13.21 -0.77
CA GLY A 241 24.19 -13.93 0.20
C GLY A 241 23.66 -15.34 0.49
N LYS A 242 24.32 -16.02 1.43
CA LYS A 242 24.00 -17.40 1.79
C LYS A 242 23.11 -17.53 3.01
N GLU A 243 22.91 -16.45 3.75
CA GLU A 243 22.13 -16.40 4.97
C GLU A 243 20.65 -16.57 4.63
N SER A 244 19.98 -17.44 5.39
CA SER A 244 18.54 -17.63 5.30
C SER A 244 17.85 -16.74 6.33
N ILE A 245 16.90 -15.93 5.85
CA ILE A 245 16.02 -15.13 6.70
C ILE A 245 14.59 -15.46 6.30
N ASP A 246 13.77 -15.81 7.26
CA ASP A 246 12.39 -16.26 7.06
C ASP A 246 11.37 -15.47 7.89
N HIS A 247 11.83 -14.36 8.47
CA HIS A 247 10.99 -13.34 9.12
C HIS A 247 11.34 -11.96 8.57
N LEU A 248 10.41 -11.02 8.68
CA LEU A 248 10.72 -9.61 8.48
C LEU A 248 11.54 -9.12 9.68
N ILE A 249 12.60 -8.33 9.44
CA ILE A 249 13.45 -7.80 10.51
C ILE A 249 13.59 -6.28 10.34
N TYR A 250 13.06 -5.54 11.29
CA TYR A 250 13.02 -4.09 11.26
C TYR A 250 13.81 -3.51 12.43
N PRO A 251 14.57 -2.43 12.23
CA PRO A 251 15.07 -1.65 13.34
C PRO A 251 13.91 -0.93 14.05
N ILE A 252 14.20 -0.37 15.21
CA ILE A 252 13.28 0.57 15.85
C ILE A 252 13.06 1.76 14.92
N PRO A 253 11.79 2.19 14.69
CA PRO A 253 11.50 3.33 13.85
C PRO A 253 12.17 4.62 14.35
N GLU A 254 12.77 5.37 13.43
CA GLU A 254 13.27 6.73 13.68
C GLU A 254 12.18 7.76 13.34
N GLN A 255 12.45 9.06 13.62
CA GLN A 255 11.46 10.13 13.42
C GLN A 255 11.00 10.25 11.95
N ASP A 256 11.88 9.93 11.00
CA ASP A 256 11.64 10.10 9.56
C ASP A 256 11.27 8.80 8.81
N GLY A 257 11.01 7.70 9.52
CA GLY A 257 10.58 6.45 8.86
C GLY A 257 10.96 5.16 9.60
N LEU A 258 10.73 4.03 8.94
CA LEU A 258 10.98 2.69 9.50
C LEU A 258 12.46 2.27 9.43
N GLY A 259 13.35 3.12 8.91
CA GLY A 259 14.75 2.78 8.67
C GLY A 259 14.93 1.69 7.58
N VAL A 260 16.19 1.38 7.29
CA VAL A 260 16.52 0.26 6.40
C VAL A 260 16.21 -1.05 7.14
N HIS A 261 15.36 -1.87 6.54
CA HIS A 261 14.91 -3.13 7.13
C HIS A 261 15.08 -4.30 6.16
N VAL A 262 14.93 -5.49 6.69
CA VAL A 262 14.91 -6.73 5.90
C VAL A 262 13.47 -7.11 5.61
N THR A 263 13.16 -7.30 4.35
CA THR A 263 11.92 -7.91 3.88
C THR A 263 12.22 -9.06 2.94
N MET A 264 11.21 -9.85 2.62
CA MET A 264 11.29 -10.92 1.64
C MET A 264 10.01 -10.97 0.82
N ASP A 265 10.07 -11.55 -0.35
CA ASP A 265 8.89 -11.91 -1.12
C ASP A 265 8.49 -13.39 -0.89
N LEU A 266 7.35 -13.79 -1.45
CA LEU A 266 6.85 -15.17 -1.33
C LEU A 266 7.76 -16.21 -1.99
N GLY A 267 8.67 -15.81 -2.88
CA GLY A 267 9.72 -16.65 -3.45
C GLY A 267 10.95 -16.83 -2.53
N GLY A 268 10.96 -16.14 -1.37
CA GLY A 268 12.08 -16.18 -0.43
C GLY A 268 13.25 -15.26 -0.81
N GLN A 269 13.09 -14.38 -1.82
CA GLN A 269 14.11 -13.40 -2.15
C GLN A 269 14.17 -12.32 -1.07
N ILE A 270 15.29 -12.26 -0.36
CA ILE A 270 15.57 -11.26 0.66
C ILE A 270 15.87 -9.92 -0.01
N LYS A 271 15.31 -8.85 0.56
CA LYS A 271 15.49 -7.46 0.12
C LYS A 271 15.79 -6.58 1.33
N PHE A 272 16.67 -5.61 1.14
CA PHE A 272 16.98 -4.57 2.11
C PHE A 272 16.46 -3.22 1.60
N GLY A 273 15.88 -2.43 2.46
CA GLY A 273 15.36 -1.11 2.13
C GLY A 273 14.33 -0.61 3.15
N PRO A 274 13.75 0.55 2.88
CA PRO A 274 14.07 1.43 1.76
C PRO A 274 15.33 2.27 2.01
N SER A 275 16.05 2.62 0.93
CA SER A 275 16.84 3.84 0.89
C SER A 275 15.87 4.96 0.51
N ALA A 276 15.41 5.73 1.50
CA ALA A 276 14.35 6.71 1.32
C ALA A 276 14.92 8.12 1.09
N TYR A 277 14.41 8.83 0.08
CA TYR A 277 14.77 10.22 -0.23
C TYR A 277 13.63 10.96 -0.92
N GLU A 278 13.62 12.28 -0.79
CA GLU A 278 12.63 13.14 -1.44
C GLU A 278 12.92 13.28 -2.94
N VAL A 279 11.82 13.40 -3.71
CA VAL A 279 11.86 13.65 -5.14
C VAL A 279 10.79 14.70 -5.50
N ASP A 280 11.07 15.50 -6.53
CA ASP A 280 10.16 16.57 -6.96
C ASP A 280 8.99 16.05 -7.81
N GLU A 281 9.16 14.89 -8.45
CA GLU A 281 8.16 14.28 -9.33
C GLU A 281 8.09 12.76 -9.13
N ILE A 282 7.05 12.15 -9.67
CA ILE A 282 6.87 10.69 -9.65
C ILE A 282 7.88 10.07 -10.60
N ASP A 283 8.89 9.40 -10.03
CA ASP A 283 9.93 8.68 -10.75
C ASP A 283 10.14 7.28 -10.15
N TYR A 284 10.07 6.26 -11.00
CA TYR A 284 10.24 4.85 -10.62
C TYR A 284 11.60 4.27 -11.04
N GLN A 285 12.52 5.08 -11.58
CA GLN A 285 13.86 4.62 -11.95
C GLN A 285 14.75 4.50 -10.70
N ILE A 286 15.51 3.41 -10.61
CA ILE A 286 16.40 3.17 -9.46
C ILE A 286 17.63 4.10 -9.57
N ASN A 287 17.94 4.81 -8.47
CA ASN A 287 19.15 5.61 -8.38
C ASN A 287 20.31 4.77 -7.83
N LEU A 288 21.22 4.36 -8.72
CA LEU A 288 22.38 3.53 -8.33
C LEU A 288 23.47 4.29 -7.58
N SER A 289 23.47 5.62 -7.56
CA SER A 289 24.52 6.42 -6.90
C SER A 289 24.53 6.28 -5.37
N GLY A 290 23.38 6.01 -4.74
CA GLY A 290 23.22 5.82 -3.30
C GLY A 290 23.67 4.46 -2.75
N LYS A 291 24.05 3.49 -3.60
CA LYS A 291 24.36 2.11 -3.20
C LYS A 291 25.48 2.01 -2.15
N GLY A 292 26.48 2.87 -2.19
CA GLY A 292 27.62 2.84 -1.25
C GLY A 292 27.21 3.18 0.18
N ASP A 293 26.42 4.21 0.37
CA ASP A 293 25.97 4.64 1.70
C ASP A 293 24.89 3.71 2.26
N PHE A 294 24.02 3.19 1.40
CA PHE A 294 23.08 2.13 1.75
C PHE A 294 23.79 0.88 2.29
N THR A 295 24.87 0.42 1.63
CA THR A 295 25.65 -0.75 2.08
C THR A 295 26.27 -0.52 3.47
N LYS A 296 26.69 0.71 3.79
CA LYS A 296 27.21 1.06 5.12
C LYS A 296 26.12 0.99 6.20
N SER A 297 24.88 1.38 5.88
CA SER A 297 23.76 1.33 6.85
C SER A 297 23.37 -0.09 7.24
N ILE A 298 23.52 -1.07 6.34
CA ILE A 298 23.23 -2.49 6.61
C ILE A 298 24.32 -3.16 7.47
N ARG A 299 25.55 -2.66 7.43
CA ARG A 299 26.70 -3.25 8.13
C ARG A 299 26.87 -2.75 9.56
N LYS A 300 26.06 -1.85 10.00
CA LYS A 300 25.97 -1.38 11.40
C LYS A 300 25.15 -2.32 12.25
#